data_ed584a6d477f9a5c6a0d0c3f5fd932d3
#
_entry.id   ed584a6d477f9a5c6a0d0c3f5fd932d3
#
_cell.length_a   1.000
_cell.length_b   1.000
_cell.length_c   1.000
_cell.angle_alpha   90.00
_cell.angle_beta   90.00
_cell.angle_gamma   90.00
#
_symmetry.space_group_name_H-M   'P 1'
#
loop_
_entity.id
_entity.type
_entity.pdbx_description
1 polymer ?
#
loop_
_entity_poly.entity_id
_entity_poly.type
_entity_poly.pdbx_seq_one_letter_code
_entity_poly.pdbx_strand_id
1 'polypeptide(L)'
;MNALELINIGETELRQKKIESFRLDSELLLSKILNKKREQILINLDQKISQKKFFMYKRLIQRRSKNEPIAYIMEEKEFWSKNFLVNKDTLIPRPETELMVEKIIEIFKEKRISILDIGTGSGCILISLLSELNNSKGLGIDISKKALIVAKKNSEKHKIQSNIKFLNKSLDAKFNEKFDLIVSNPPYIKS
;
A
#
# COMPACT_ATOMS: atom_id res chain seq x y z
N MET A 1 24.28 -21.26 -1.85
CA MET A 1 24.02 -20.11 -0.96
C MET A 1 22.83 -20.41 -0.09
N ASN A 2 22.84 -19.93 1.16
CA ASN A 2 21.71 -20.02 2.08
C ASN A 2 21.04 -18.65 2.28
N ALA A 3 19.98 -18.61 3.08
CA ALA A 3 19.22 -17.37 3.29
C ALA A 3 20.03 -16.29 4.01
N LEU A 4 20.85 -16.67 4.98
CA LEU A 4 21.73 -15.75 5.73
C LEU A 4 22.73 -15.05 4.79
N GLU A 5 23.39 -15.84 3.92
CA GLU A 5 24.33 -15.30 2.94
C GLU A 5 23.67 -14.28 2.00
N LEU A 6 22.43 -14.55 1.56
CA LEU A 6 21.70 -13.61 0.71
C LEU A 6 21.35 -12.32 1.46
N ILE A 7 20.84 -12.43 2.69
CA ILE A 7 20.52 -11.25 3.52
C ILE A 7 21.79 -10.40 3.70
N ASN A 8 22.94 -11.00 4.05
CA ASN A 8 24.19 -10.27 4.24
C ASN A 8 24.66 -9.55 2.95
N ILE A 9 24.49 -10.18 1.79
CA ILE A 9 24.80 -9.55 0.50
C ILE A 9 23.90 -8.33 0.28
N GLY A 10 22.58 -8.47 0.50
CA GLY A 10 21.64 -7.38 0.36
C GLY A 10 21.91 -6.24 1.35
N GLU A 11 22.14 -6.55 2.62
CA GLU A 11 22.51 -5.56 3.64
C GLU A 11 23.75 -4.75 3.23
N THR A 12 24.78 -5.42 2.75
CA THR A 12 26.03 -4.78 2.35
C THR A 12 25.79 -3.80 1.20
N GLU A 13 25.06 -4.23 0.15
CA GLU A 13 24.75 -3.39 -1.01
C GLU A 13 23.90 -2.18 -0.63
N LEU A 14 22.83 -2.37 0.16
CA LEU A 14 21.94 -1.29 0.56
C LEU A 14 22.60 -0.31 1.53
N ARG A 15 23.45 -0.80 2.46
CA ARG A 15 24.22 0.03 3.39
C ARG A 15 25.20 0.95 2.63
N GLN A 16 25.89 0.43 1.61
CA GLN A 16 26.77 1.24 0.75
C GLN A 16 26.01 2.37 0.03
N LYS A 17 24.72 2.17 -0.23
CA LYS A 17 23.83 3.19 -0.83
C LYS A 17 23.14 4.07 0.21
N LYS A 18 23.54 4.01 1.47
CA LYS A 18 23.01 4.81 2.60
C LYS A 18 21.51 4.62 2.81
N ILE A 19 20.98 3.43 2.54
CA ILE A 19 19.61 3.06 2.87
C ILE A 19 19.57 2.72 4.36
N GLU A 20 18.87 3.51 5.17
CA GLU A 20 18.82 3.31 6.63
C GLU A 20 18.19 1.96 7.02
N SER A 21 17.14 1.55 6.31
CA SER A 21 16.43 0.29 6.54
C SER A 21 17.09 -0.93 5.89
N PHE A 22 18.39 -0.87 5.57
CA PHE A 22 19.13 -1.87 4.76
C PHE A 22 18.86 -3.31 5.18
N ARG A 23 18.86 -3.60 6.49
CA ARG A 23 18.64 -4.95 7.01
C ARG A 23 17.20 -5.41 6.82
N LEU A 24 16.25 -4.60 7.27
CA LEU A 24 14.83 -4.90 7.14
C LEU A 24 14.43 -5.06 5.67
N ASP A 25 14.90 -4.17 4.80
CA ASP A 25 14.59 -4.22 3.37
C ASP A 25 15.16 -5.50 2.73
N SER A 26 16.39 -5.91 3.10
CA SER A 26 17.00 -7.15 2.61
C SER A 26 16.17 -8.37 3.00
N GLU A 27 15.72 -8.45 4.25
CA GLU A 27 14.89 -9.55 4.76
C GLU A 27 13.51 -9.57 4.07
N LEU A 28 12.85 -8.41 3.91
CA LEU A 28 11.56 -8.29 3.23
C LEU A 28 11.65 -8.69 1.75
N LEU A 29 12.69 -8.27 1.04
CA LEU A 29 12.88 -8.63 -0.36
C LEU A 29 13.16 -10.13 -0.54
N LEU A 30 13.85 -10.76 0.40
CA LEU A 30 14.03 -12.20 0.41
C LEU A 30 12.70 -12.92 0.70
N SER A 31 11.88 -12.40 1.62
CA SER A 31 10.56 -12.94 1.93
C SER A 31 9.64 -12.95 0.72
N LYS A 32 9.64 -11.87 -0.07
CA LYS A 32 8.91 -11.79 -1.36
C LYS A 32 9.35 -12.88 -2.33
N ILE A 33 10.67 -13.08 -2.50
CA ILE A 33 11.21 -14.08 -3.43
C ILE A 33 10.91 -15.51 -2.99
N LEU A 34 10.89 -15.76 -1.69
CA LEU A 34 10.62 -17.08 -1.14
C LEU A 34 9.13 -17.37 -0.99
N ASN A 35 8.28 -16.34 -1.10
CA ASN A 35 6.85 -16.39 -0.78
C ASN A 35 6.61 -16.95 0.64
N LYS A 36 7.37 -16.42 1.61
CA LYS A 36 7.32 -16.80 3.02
C LYS A 36 7.24 -15.54 3.88
N LYS A 37 6.66 -15.65 5.07
CA LYS A 37 6.72 -14.55 6.04
C LYS A 37 8.17 -14.35 6.48
N ARG A 38 8.55 -13.09 6.80
CA ARG A 38 9.89 -12.72 7.25
C ARG A 38 10.35 -13.58 8.42
N GLU A 39 9.48 -13.80 9.41
CA GLU A 39 9.75 -14.60 10.61
C GLU A 39 10.13 -16.04 10.26
N GLN A 40 9.47 -16.64 9.27
CA GLN A 40 9.76 -18.00 8.79
C GLN A 40 11.15 -18.11 8.16
N ILE A 41 11.65 -17.02 7.58
CA ILE A 41 13.02 -16.98 7.02
C ILE A 41 14.04 -16.86 8.14
N LEU A 42 13.78 -16.00 9.12
CA LEU A 42 14.70 -15.76 10.24
C LEU A 42 14.86 -16.99 11.16
N ILE A 43 13.84 -17.84 11.25
CA ILE A 43 13.93 -19.11 11.99
C ILE A 43 14.75 -20.17 11.22
N ASN A 44 14.86 -20.07 9.88
CA ASN A 44 15.56 -21.06 9.05
C ASN A 44 16.53 -20.39 8.07
N LEU A 45 17.57 -19.75 8.63
CA LEU A 45 18.60 -19.03 7.87
C LEU A 45 19.49 -19.94 7.02
N ASP A 46 19.62 -21.21 7.39
CA ASP A 46 20.45 -22.20 6.67
C ASP A 46 19.77 -22.81 5.45
N GLN A 47 18.48 -22.46 5.19
CA GLN A 47 17.76 -22.99 4.04
C GLN A 47 18.49 -22.66 2.73
N LYS A 48 18.72 -23.69 1.91
CA LYS A 48 19.37 -23.52 0.60
C LYS A 48 18.48 -22.75 -0.36
N ILE A 49 19.06 -21.79 -1.06
CA ILE A 49 18.40 -20.95 -2.03
C ILE A 49 18.90 -21.31 -3.43
N SER A 50 17.98 -21.56 -4.36
CA SER A 50 18.32 -21.87 -5.74
C SER A 50 18.94 -20.68 -6.46
N GLN A 51 19.79 -20.94 -7.45
CA GLN A 51 20.44 -19.91 -8.25
C GLN A 51 19.43 -18.97 -8.93
N LYS A 52 18.30 -19.49 -9.39
CA LYS A 52 17.19 -18.69 -9.96
C LYS A 52 16.69 -17.65 -8.96
N LYS A 53 16.40 -18.07 -7.72
CA LYS A 53 15.92 -17.17 -6.65
C LYS A 53 17.00 -16.16 -6.23
N PHE A 54 18.26 -16.53 -6.22
CA PHE A 54 19.37 -15.60 -6.01
C PHE A 54 19.35 -14.45 -7.04
N PHE A 55 19.25 -14.73 -8.33
CA PHE A 55 19.21 -13.67 -9.34
C PHE A 55 17.96 -12.79 -9.21
N MET A 56 16.81 -13.37 -8.89
CA MET A 56 15.59 -12.61 -8.64
C MET A 56 15.77 -11.67 -7.43
N TYR A 57 16.32 -12.16 -6.33
CA TYR A 57 16.63 -11.37 -5.14
C TYR A 57 17.58 -10.22 -5.47
N LYS A 58 18.68 -10.49 -6.14
CA LYS A 58 19.67 -9.49 -6.53
C LYS A 58 19.05 -8.37 -7.36
N ARG A 59 18.12 -8.71 -8.27
CA ARG A 59 17.38 -7.71 -9.05
C ARG A 59 16.52 -6.78 -8.17
N LEU A 60 15.88 -7.31 -7.13
CA LEU A 60 15.10 -6.49 -6.19
C LEU A 60 16.01 -5.59 -5.34
N ILE A 61 17.13 -6.10 -4.85
CA ILE A 61 18.13 -5.30 -4.15
C ILE A 61 18.65 -4.16 -5.04
N GLN A 62 18.91 -4.40 -6.32
CA GLN A 62 19.32 -3.36 -7.26
C GLN A 62 18.24 -2.30 -7.50
N ARG A 63 16.95 -2.65 -7.48
CA ARG A 63 15.87 -1.67 -7.51
C ARG A 63 15.87 -0.81 -6.26
N ARG A 64 15.98 -1.44 -5.10
CA ARG A 64 16.00 -0.75 -3.81
C ARG A 64 17.24 0.15 -3.65
N SER A 65 18.41 -0.31 -4.11
CA SER A 65 19.65 0.46 -4.07
C SER A 65 19.63 1.74 -4.92
N LYS A 66 18.65 1.85 -5.84
CA LYS A 66 18.34 3.08 -6.60
C LYS A 66 17.28 3.95 -5.92
N ASN A 67 17.04 3.77 -4.63
CA ASN A 67 16.04 4.48 -3.83
C ASN A 67 14.58 4.22 -4.23
N GLU A 68 14.28 3.16 -5.01
CA GLU A 68 12.89 2.79 -5.23
C GLU A 68 12.23 2.44 -3.88
N PRO A 69 11.07 3.02 -3.53
CA PRO A 69 10.40 2.73 -2.28
C PRO A 69 10.12 1.23 -2.09
N ILE A 70 10.43 0.71 -0.90
CA ILE A 70 10.25 -0.72 -0.60
C ILE A 70 8.81 -1.18 -0.84
N ALA A 71 7.80 -0.34 -0.52
CA ALA A 71 6.40 -0.65 -0.75
C ALA A 71 6.07 -0.89 -2.24
N TYR A 72 6.70 -0.16 -3.17
CA TYR A 72 6.51 -0.38 -4.60
C TYR A 72 7.20 -1.65 -5.10
N ILE A 73 8.34 -2.01 -4.49
CA ILE A 73 9.03 -3.26 -4.81
C ILE A 73 8.24 -4.45 -4.25
N MET A 74 7.70 -4.31 -3.06
CA MET A 74 6.82 -5.31 -2.42
C MET A 74 5.46 -5.37 -3.10
N GLU A 75 5.03 -4.29 -3.78
CA GLU A 75 3.71 -4.11 -4.39
C GLU A 75 2.57 -4.08 -3.38
N GLU A 76 2.91 -3.88 -2.11
CA GLU A 76 1.93 -3.79 -1.03
C GLU A 76 2.39 -2.84 0.09
N LYS A 77 1.41 -2.31 0.83
CA LYS A 77 1.60 -1.51 2.03
C LYS A 77 0.47 -1.79 3.00
N GLU A 78 0.83 -2.05 4.24
CA GLU A 78 -0.13 -2.13 5.33
C GLU A 78 -0.67 -0.75 5.67
N PHE A 79 -1.99 -0.66 5.86
CA PHE A 79 -2.72 0.50 6.32
C PHE A 79 -4.01 0.03 6.99
N TRP A 80 -4.32 0.52 8.18
CA TRP A 80 -5.49 0.13 8.97
C TRP A 80 -5.61 -1.40 9.13
N SER A 81 -4.50 -2.05 9.52
CA SER A 81 -4.38 -3.52 9.66
C SER A 81 -4.78 -4.32 8.41
N LYS A 82 -4.80 -3.68 7.24
CA LYS A 82 -5.12 -4.28 5.94
C LYS A 82 -3.98 -4.09 4.95
N ASN A 83 -3.69 -5.10 4.15
CA ASN A 83 -2.66 -5.02 3.11
C ASN A 83 -3.25 -4.48 1.80
N PHE A 84 -2.84 -3.28 1.39
CA PHE A 84 -3.22 -2.64 0.14
C PHE A 84 -2.19 -2.84 -0.95
N LEU A 85 -2.63 -3.15 -2.16
CA LEU A 85 -1.79 -3.09 -3.36
C LEU A 85 -1.40 -1.64 -3.61
N VAL A 86 -0.13 -1.41 -3.89
CA VAL A 86 0.41 -0.10 -4.25
C VAL A 86 1.44 -0.24 -5.37
N ASN A 87 1.56 0.78 -6.20
CA ASN A 87 2.57 0.88 -7.23
C ASN A 87 2.93 2.36 -7.48
N LYS A 88 3.79 2.62 -8.45
CA LYS A 88 4.23 3.98 -8.82
C LYS A 88 3.09 4.94 -9.24
N ASP A 89 1.92 4.42 -9.55
CA ASP A 89 0.76 5.22 -9.97
C ASP A 89 -0.12 5.63 -8.77
N THR A 90 0.22 5.21 -7.55
CA THR A 90 -0.51 5.53 -6.31
C THR A 90 0.41 6.10 -5.24
N LEU A 91 -0.08 7.04 -4.44
CA LEU A 91 0.63 7.46 -3.24
C LEU A 91 0.71 6.28 -2.26
N ILE A 92 1.88 6.07 -1.64
CA ILE A 92 2.04 5.07 -0.57
C ILE A 92 1.25 5.57 0.66
N PRO A 93 0.31 4.78 1.18
CA PRO A 93 -0.42 5.14 2.40
C PRO A 93 0.52 5.51 3.54
N ARG A 94 0.20 6.61 4.24
CA ARG A 94 0.99 7.14 5.34
C ARG A 94 0.35 6.76 6.67
N PRO A 95 1.14 6.36 7.69
CA PRO A 95 0.60 6.01 9.02
C PRO A 95 -0.22 7.15 9.65
N GLU A 96 0.20 8.41 9.45
CA GLU A 96 -0.49 9.58 9.99
C GLU A 96 -1.94 9.70 9.48
N THR A 97 -2.22 9.15 8.30
CA THR A 97 -3.57 9.15 7.72
C THR A 97 -4.52 8.20 8.47
N GLU A 98 -4.01 7.24 9.22
CA GLU A 98 -4.83 6.35 10.06
C GLU A 98 -5.54 7.10 11.18
N LEU A 99 -4.94 8.17 11.72
CA LEU A 99 -5.59 9.05 12.71
C LEU A 99 -6.86 9.70 12.16
N MET A 100 -6.85 10.08 10.88
CA MET A 100 -8.04 10.62 10.22
C MET A 100 -9.13 9.54 10.09
N VAL A 101 -8.75 8.33 9.70
CA VAL A 101 -9.69 7.19 9.61
C VAL A 101 -10.31 6.89 10.97
N GLU A 102 -9.50 6.83 12.03
CA GLU A 102 -9.96 6.62 13.42
C GLU A 102 -11.00 7.65 13.84
N LYS A 103 -10.69 8.94 13.66
CA LYS A 103 -11.60 10.03 14.03
C LYS A 103 -12.92 10.01 13.27
N ILE A 104 -12.88 9.69 12.00
CA ILE A 104 -14.09 9.56 11.17
C ILE A 104 -14.94 8.39 11.69
N ILE A 105 -14.34 7.26 12.00
CA ILE A 105 -15.05 6.09 12.52
C ILE A 105 -15.70 6.44 13.87
N GLU A 106 -15.01 7.12 14.81
CA GLU A 106 -15.57 7.56 16.09
C GLU A 106 -16.84 8.41 15.90
N ILE A 107 -16.83 9.35 14.93
CA ILE A 107 -17.96 10.28 14.69
C ILE A 107 -19.16 9.59 14.02
N PHE A 108 -18.91 8.59 13.17
CA PHE A 108 -19.93 8.02 12.29
C PHE A 108 -20.23 6.54 12.55
N LYS A 109 -19.70 5.93 13.62
CA LYS A 109 -19.75 4.50 13.94
C LYS A 109 -21.16 3.88 13.80
N GLU A 110 -22.19 4.59 14.28
CA GLU A 110 -23.59 4.12 14.29
C GLU A 110 -24.43 4.72 13.13
N LYS A 111 -23.77 5.39 12.17
CA LYS A 111 -24.48 6.10 11.10
C LYS A 111 -24.25 5.42 9.77
N ARG A 112 -25.29 5.46 8.93
CA ARG A 112 -25.17 5.13 7.52
C ARG A 112 -24.91 6.41 6.75
N ILE A 113 -23.73 6.51 6.12
CA ILE A 113 -23.28 7.71 5.44
C ILE A 113 -22.84 7.44 3.99
N SER A 114 -22.91 8.50 3.19
CA SER A 114 -22.31 8.58 1.85
C SER A 114 -20.99 9.34 1.92
N ILE A 115 -19.92 8.75 1.40
CA ILE A 115 -18.56 9.27 1.50
C ILE A 115 -18.03 9.58 0.11
N LEU A 116 -17.45 10.77 -0.08
CA LEU A 116 -16.64 11.12 -1.25
C LEU A 116 -15.15 11.16 -0.84
N ASP A 117 -14.31 10.38 -1.53
CA ASP A 117 -12.86 10.40 -1.38
C ASP A 117 -12.20 11.02 -2.62
N ILE A 118 -11.62 12.20 -2.45
CA ILE A 118 -11.03 12.98 -3.54
C ILE A 118 -9.52 12.71 -3.61
N GLY A 119 -9.05 12.25 -4.77
CA GLY A 119 -7.69 11.76 -4.93
C GLY A 119 -7.50 10.42 -4.24
N THR A 120 -8.43 9.50 -4.46
CA THR A 120 -8.52 8.22 -3.71
C THR A 120 -7.26 7.34 -3.81
N GLY A 121 -6.42 7.53 -4.84
CA GLY A 121 -5.16 6.80 -5.02
C GLY A 121 -5.33 5.29 -5.01
N SER A 122 -4.79 4.62 -3.99
CA SER A 122 -4.95 3.17 -3.79
C SER A 122 -6.32 2.77 -3.23
N GLY A 123 -7.15 3.74 -2.85
CA GLY A 123 -8.44 3.52 -2.19
C GLY A 123 -8.34 3.23 -0.69
N CYS A 124 -7.15 3.34 -0.09
CA CYS A 124 -6.91 2.88 1.28
C CYS A 124 -7.80 3.56 2.32
N ILE A 125 -8.04 4.88 2.22
CA ILE A 125 -8.89 5.62 3.15
C ILE A 125 -10.33 5.13 3.03
N LEU A 126 -10.90 5.23 1.82
CA LEU A 126 -12.30 4.90 1.58
C LEU A 126 -12.62 3.44 1.87
N ILE A 127 -11.72 2.52 1.49
CA ILE A 127 -11.86 1.08 1.76
C ILE A 127 -11.80 0.81 3.27
N SER A 128 -10.88 1.44 4.00
CA SER A 128 -10.80 1.27 5.46
C SER A 128 -12.05 1.79 6.16
N LEU A 129 -12.54 2.99 5.79
CA LEU A 129 -13.77 3.54 6.33
C LEU A 129 -14.98 2.64 6.09
N LEU A 130 -15.17 2.17 4.84
CA LEU A 130 -16.31 1.31 4.49
C LEU A 130 -16.21 -0.11 5.06
N SER A 131 -15.02 -0.54 5.49
CA SER A 131 -14.86 -1.81 6.21
C SER A 131 -15.34 -1.74 7.66
N GLU A 132 -15.37 -0.55 8.25
CA GLU A 132 -15.78 -0.32 9.65
C GLU A 132 -17.19 0.27 9.74
N LEU A 133 -17.58 1.12 8.78
CA LEU A 133 -18.88 1.78 8.74
C LEU A 133 -19.90 0.95 7.95
N ASN A 134 -20.53 0.01 8.61
CA ASN A 134 -21.51 -0.88 8.01
C ASN A 134 -22.65 -0.12 7.31
N ASN A 135 -23.09 -0.64 6.16
CA ASN A 135 -24.18 -0.05 5.34
C ASN A 135 -23.86 1.32 4.73
N SER A 136 -22.68 1.88 4.92
CA SER A 136 -22.24 3.11 4.24
C SER A 136 -21.84 2.83 2.80
N LYS A 137 -21.85 3.88 1.96
CA LYS A 137 -21.44 3.81 0.56
C LYS A 137 -20.40 4.87 0.26
N GLY A 138 -19.53 4.59 -0.71
CA GLY A 138 -18.46 5.51 -1.06
C GLY A 138 -18.30 5.70 -2.57
N LEU A 139 -17.85 6.90 -2.91
CA LEU A 139 -17.38 7.28 -4.23
C LEU A 139 -15.92 7.74 -4.12
N GLY A 140 -15.00 7.00 -4.73
CA GLY A 140 -13.62 7.43 -4.89
C GLY A 140 -13.41 8.09 -6.26
N ILE A 141 -12.79 9.26 -6.28
CA ILE A 141 -12.41 9.91 -7.53
C ILE A 141 -10.90 10.11 -7.60
N ASP A 142 -10.35 10.02 -8.81
CA ASP A 142 -8.96 10.31 -9.09
C ASP A 142 -8.79 10.73 -10.55
N ILE A 143 -7.84 11.62 -10.81
CA ILE A 143 -7.47 12.01 -12.19
C ILE A 143 -6.70 10.90 -12.91
N SER A 144 -6.03 10.03 -12.17
CA SER A 144 -5.25 8.91 -12.68
C SER A 144 -6.12 7.66 -12.86
N LYS A 145 -6.42 7.31 -14.10
CA LYS A 145 -7.07 6.02 -14.42
C LYS A 145 -6.28 4.83 -13.89
N LYS A 146 -4.95 4.92 -13.83
CA LYS A 146 -4.08 3.86 -13.32
C LYS A 146 -4.23 3.68 -11.81
N ALA A 147 -4.34 4.78 -11.06
CA ALA A 147 -4.63 4.72 -9.63
C ALA A 147 -5.98 4.05 -9.36
N LEU A 148 -7.02 4.40 -10.14
CA LEU A 148 -8.34 3.79 -10.00
C LEU A 148 -8.36 2.27 -10.29
N ILE A 149 -7.48 1.78 -11.18
CA ILE A 149 -7.31 0.34 -11.39
C ILE A 149 -6.79 -0.33 -10.11
N VAL A 150 -5.83 0.31 -9.42
CA VAL A 150 -5.31 -0.20 -8.15
C VAL A 150 -6.39 -0.16 -7.07
N ALA A 151 -7.10 0.97 -6.93
CA ALA A 151 -8.20 1.11 -5.97
C ALA A 151 -9.29 0.04 -6.16
N LYS A 152 -9.67 -0.23 -7.42
CA LYS A 152 -10.65 -1.28 -7.75
C LYS A 152 -10.15 -2.66 -7.31
N LYS A 153 -8.90 -3.04 -7.62
CA LYS A 153 -8.30 -4.30 -7.17
C LYS A 153 -8.28 -4.40 -5.64
N ASN A 154 -7.99 -3.31 -4.96
CA ASN A 154 -8.02 -3.27 -3.49
C ASN A 154 -9.44 -3.46 -2.96
N SER A 155 -10.46 -2.82 -3.54
CA SER A 155 -11.86 -3.02 -3.12
C SER A 155 -12.32 -4.47 -3.30
N GLU A 156 -11.91 -5.13 -4.37
CA GLU A 156 -12.15 -6.55 -4.63
C GLU A 156 -11.42 -7.44 -3.61
N LYS A 157 -10.12 -7.17 -3.36
CA LYS A 157 -9.30 -7.88 -2.36
C LYS A 157 -9.92 -7.82 -0.97
N HIS A 158 -10.50 -6.69 -0.58
CA HIS A 158 -11.13 -6.47 0.73
C HIS A 158 -12.64 -6.73 0.75
N LYS A 159 -13.24 -7.22 -0.36
CA LYS A 159 -14.64 -7.66 -0.48
C LYS A 159 -15.67 -6.58 -0.20
N ILE A 160 -15.38 -5.33 -0.57
CA ILE A 160 -16.29 -4.19 -0.39
C ILE A 160 -16.68 -3.51 -1.70
N GLN A 161 -16.41 -4.15 -2.84
CA GLN A 161 -16.68 -3.62 -4.18
C GLN A 161 -18.17 -3.30 -4.44
N SER A 162 -19.09 -3.90 -3.69
CA SER A 162 -20.53 -3.61 -3.78
C SER A 162 -20.91 -2.25 -3.19
N ASN A 163 -20.12 -1.73 -2.26
CA ASN A 163 -20.40 -0.51 -1.51
C ASN A 163 -19.62 0.71 -2.03
N ILE A 164 -18.77 0.49 -3.06
CA ILE A 164 -17.83 1.50 -3.54
C ILE A 164 -17.94 1.68 -5.06
N LYS A 165 -17.89 2.93 -5.51
CA LYS A 165 -17.72 3.28 -6.92
C LYS A 165 -16.45 4.07 -7.11
N PHE A 166 -15.80 3.91 -8.26
CA PHE A 166 -14.63 4.68 -8.65
C PHE A 166 -14.88 5.39 -9.97
N LEU A 167 -14.61 6.70 -10.02
CA LEU A 167 -14.79 7.52 -11.22
C LEU A 167 -13.53 8.32 -11.52
N ASN A 168 -13.17 8.35 -12.80
CA ASN A 168 -12.07 9.20 -13.26
C ASN A 168 -12.59 10.64 -13.43
N LYS A 169 -12.39 11.42 -12.38
CA LYS A 169 -12.81 12.83 -12.29
C LYS A 169 -11.78 13.66 -11.55
N SER A 170 -11.72 14.95 -11.87
CA SER A 170 -10.96 15.95 -11.12
C SER A 170 -11.74 16.48 -9.91
N LEU A 171 -11.04 17.23 -9.04
CA LEU A 171 -11.64 17.95 -7.91
C LEU A 171 -12.76 18.90 -8.34
N ASP A 172 -12.65 19.53 -9.52
CA ASP A 172 -13.61 20.51 -10.04
C ASP A 172 -14.88 19.85 -10.63
N ALA A 173 -14.98 18.54 -10.56
CA ALA A 173 -16.14 17.83 -11.10
C ALA A 173 -17.39 18.20 -10.33
N LYS A 174 -18.45 18.52 -11.08
CA LYS A 174 -19.80 18.72 -10.51
C LYS A 174 -20.40 17.36 -10.17
N PHE A 175 -21.00 17.26 -8.99
CA PHE A 175 -21.77 16.11 -8.52
C PHE A 175 -23.21 16.54 -8.32
N ASN A 176 -24.13 15.70 -8.78
CA ASN A 176 -25.56 15.90 -8.51
C ASN A 176 -25.97 15.24 -7.17
N GLU A 177 -25.08 14.42 -6.62
CA GLU A 177 -25.27 13.71 -5.35
C GLU A 177 -24.71 14.55 -4.19
N LYS A 178 -25.36 14.46 -3.03
CA LYS A 178 -24.85 15.01 -1.77
C LYS A 178 -24.11 13.92 -1.01
N PHE A 179 -23.04 14.32 -0.32
CA PHE A 179 -22.24 13.44 0.52
C PHE A 179 -22.31 13.93 1.98
N ASP A 180 -22.40 12.98 2.89
CA ASP A 180 -22.36 13.27 4.34
C ASP A 180 -20.94 13.57 4.81
N LEU A 181 -19.94 13.01 4.11
CA LEU A 181 -18.53 13.17 4.40
C LEU A 181 -17.74 13.32 3.10
N ILE A 182 -16.82 14.29 3.08
CA ILE A 182 -15.81 14.43 2.04
C ILE A 182 -14.44 14.27 2.70
N VAL A 183 -13.60 13.39 2.17
CA VAL A 183 -12.22 13.19 2.60
C VAL A 183 -11.26 13.41 1.45
N SER A 184 -10.06 13.86 1.75
CA SER A 184 -8.97 14.00 0.78
C SER A 184 -7.63 13.96 1.49
N ASN A 185 -6.67 13.25 0.92
CA ASN A 185 -5.27 13.30 1.34
C ASN A 185 -4.40 13.60 0.10
N PRO A 186 -4.37 14.86 -0.35
CA PRO A 186 -3.65 15.25 -1.55
C PRO A 186 -2.12 15.11 -1.36
N PRO A 187 -1.35 14.91 -2.43
CA PRO A 187 0.10 14.93 -2.34
C PRO A 187 0.58 16.32 -1.88
N TYR A 188 1.46 16.34 -0.88
CA TYR A 188 2.11 17.58 -0.44
C TYR A 188 3.13 17.99 -1.50
N ILE A 189 2.82 19.01 -2.28
CA ILE A 189 3.76 19.64 -3.21
C ILE A 189 4.61 20.59 -2.36
N LYS A 190 5.93 20.38 -2.31
CA LYS A 190 6.84 21.43 -1.87
C LYS A 190 6.78 22.55 -2.91
N SER A 191 6.25 23.69 -2.50
CA SER A 191 6.38 24.97 -3.22
C SER A 191 7.85 25.36 -3.34
#